data_3470138442e175fe84314e5011e21138
#
_entry.id   3470138442e175fe84314e5011e21138
#
_cell.length_a   1.000
_cell.length_b   1.000
_cell.length_c   1.000
_cell.angle_alpha   90.00
_cell.angle_beta   90.00
_cell.angle_gamma   90.00
#
_symmetry.space_group_name_H-M   'P 1'
#
loop_
_entity.id
_entity.type
_entity.pdbx_description
1 polymer ?
#
loop_
_entity_poly.entity_id
_entity_poly.type
_entity_poly.pdbx_seq_one_letter_code
_entity_poly.pdbx_strand_id
1 'polypeptide(L)'
;MDYNGWTNYATWRVNLEILGDIQFEDKTSADDLKEIVQDVVFSNYNGTGNRLMYDYASAFISEVNFYEIAENINEELKLQAEYDN
;
A
#
# COMPACT_ATOMS: atom_id res chain seq x y z
N MET A 1 4.89 -19.00 6.74
CA MET A 1 4.21 -18.18 7.74
C MET A 1 3.16 -17.33 7.07
N ASP A 2 2.00 -17.25 7.66
CA ASP A 2 0.87 -16.58 7.06
C ASP A 2 0.71 -15.20 7.67
N TYR A 3 0.73 -14.17 6.84
CA TYR A 3 0.52 -12.79 7.28
C TYR A 3 -0.93 -12.39 7.02
N ASN A 4 -1.83 -13.09 7.68
CA ASN A 4 -3.28 -12.86 7.55
C ASN A 4 -3.77 -12.95 6.10
N GLY A 5 -3.18 -13.86 5.34
CA GLY A 5 -3.52 -14.05 3.93
C GLY A 5 -2.68 -13.23 2.95
N TRP A 6 -1.82 -12.34 3.45
CA TRP A 6 -0.96 -11.54 2.59
C TRP A 6 0.32 -12.28 2.24
N THR A 7 0.88 -11.98 1.07
CA THR A 7 2.06 -12.66 0.51
C THR A 7 3.27 -12.58 1.44
N ASN A 8 3.52 -11.41 2.04
CA ASN A 8 4.66 -11.25 2.92
C ASN A 8 4.40 -10.16 3.95
N TYR A 9 5.34 -10.02 4.89
CA TYR A 9 5.23 -9.08 5.99
C TYR A 9 5.10 -7.63 5.52
N ALA A 10 5.92 -7.24 4.53
CA ALA A 10 5.89 -5.86 4.04
C ALA A 10 4.52 -5.50 3.47
N THR A 11 3.92 -6.41 2.71
CA THR A 11 2.59 -6.20 2.13
C THR A 11 1.53 -6.05 3.23
N TRP A 12 1.55 -6.95 4.19
CA TRP A 12 0.62 -6.89 5.32
C TRP A 12 0.76 -5.58 6.09
N ARG A 13 2.00 -5.19 6.38
CA ARG A 13 2.27 -4.02 7.20
C ARG A 13 1.85 -2.72 6.52
N VAL A 14 2.17 -2.58 5.23
CA VAL A 14 1.80 -1.38 4.48
C VAL A 14 0.29 -1.27 4.34
N ASN A 15 -0.38 -2.39 4.10
CA ASN A 15 -1.84 -2.36 4.06
C ASN A 15 -2.43 -1.96 5.41
N LEU A 16 -1.90 -2.53 6.49
CA LEU A 16 -2.42 -2.26 7.83
C LEU A 16 -2.24 -0.80 8.23
N GLU A 17 -1.07 -0.24 8.01
CA GLU A 17 -0.71 1.07 8.57
C GLU A 17 -0.98 2.25 7.65
N ILE A 18 -1.06 2.02 6.35
CA ILE A 18 -1.20 3.12 5.40
C ILE A 18 -2.46 2.97 4.55
N LEU A 19 -2.51 1.92 3.76
CA LEU A 19 -3.57 1.82 2.74
C LEU A 19 -4.92 1.41 3.32
N GLY A 20 -4.93 0.69 4.42
CA GLY A 20 -6.18 0.25 5.04
C GLY A 20 -7.03 1.38 5.60
N ASP A 21 -6.43 2.53 5.88
CA ASP A 21 -7.15 3.69 6.40
C ASP A 21 -7.68 4.60 5.29
N ILE A 22 -7.32 4.34 4.04
CA ILE A 22 -7.75 5.15 2.91
C ILE A 22 -9.03 4.58 2.33
N GLN A 23 -10.02 5.44 2.13
CA GLN A 23 -11.25 5.05 1.45
C GLN A 23 -11.10 5.30 -0.04
N PHE A 24 -11.11 4.22 -0.81
CA PHE A 24 -11.03 4.30 -2.26
C PHE A 24 -12.44 4.28 -2.84
N GLU A 25 -12.72 5.22 -3.73
CA GLU A 25 -14.03 5.28 -4.39
C GLU A 25 -14.00 4.65 -5.79
N ASP A 26 -12.82 4.62 -6.40
CA ASP A 26 -12.63 4.08 -7.74
C ASP A 26 -11.56 3.00 -7.72
N LYS A 27 -11.54 2.21 -8.80
CA LYS A 27 -10.50 1.21 -8.97
C LYS A 27 -9.13 1.85 -8.90
N THR A 28 -8.20 1.11 -8.33
CA THR A 28 -6.82 1.57 -8.20
C THR A 28 -5.85 0.56 -8.83
N SER A 29 -4.67 1.02 -9.17
CA SER A 29 -3.62 0.18 -9.73
C SER A 29 -2.48 0.02 -8.74
N ALA A 30 -1.64 -0.99 -8.97
CA ALA A 30 -0.44 -1.19 -8.15
C ALA A 30 0.45 0.05 -8.17
N ASP A 31 0.62 0.67 -9.33
CA ASP A 31 1.45 1.86 -9.47
C ASP A 31 0.88 3.04 -8.68
N ASP A 32 -0.43 3.23 -8.70
CA ASP A 32 -1.07 4.28 -7.93
C ASP A 32 -0.87 4.09 -6.44
N LEU A 33 -1.02 2.85 -5.96
CA LEU A 33 -0.82 2.54 -4.55
C LEU A 33 0.63 2.77 -4.12
N LYS A 34 1.57 2.38 -4.96
CA LYS A 34 2.99 2.58 -4.67
C LYS A 34 3.30 4.07 -4.56
N GLU A 35 2.74 4.89 -5.44
CA GLU A 35 2.92 6.33 -5.40
C GLU A 35 2.38 6.92 -4.11
N ILE A 36 1.18 6.49 -3.68
CA ILE A 36 0.59 6.94 -2.42
C ILE A 36 1.51 6.61 -1.25
N VAL A 37 2.00 5.38 -1.18
CA VAL A 37 2.85 4.94 -0.08
C VAL A 37 4.16 5.72 -0.07
N GLN A 38 4.77 5.93 -1.23
CA GLN A 38 6.00 6.71 -1.32
C GLN A 38 5.77 8.14 -0.85
N ASP A 39 4.65 8.74 -1.24
CA ASP A 39 4.33 10.11 -0.81
C ASP A 39 4.15 10.19 0.71
N VAL A 40 3.47 9.22 1.31
CA VAL A 40 3.26 9.20 2.76
C VAL A 40 4.58 9.03 3.50
N VAL A 41 5.39 8.07 3.07
CA VAL A 41 6.63 7.72 3.77
C VAL A 41 7.68 8.81 3.61
N PHE A 42 7.78 9.41 2.43
CA PHE A 42 8.86 10.36 2.13
C PHE A 42 8.41 11.82 2.09
N SER A 43 7.21 12.13 2.55
CA SER A 43 6.65 13.49 2.45
C SER A 43 7.52 14.54 3.14
N ASN A 44 8.23 14.17 4.19
CA ASN A 44 9.09 15.08 4.94
C ASN A 44 10.58 14.93 4.61
N TYR A 45 10.90 14.08 3.64
CA TYR A 45 12.28 13.87 3.24
C TYR A 45 12.70 14.94 2.24
N ASN A 46 13.72 15.70 2.58
CA ASN A 46 14.19 16.82 1.75
C ASN A 46 15.57 16.59 1.14
N GLY A 47 16.08 15.37 1.20
CA GLY A 47 17.40 15.04 0.64
C GLY A 47 18.56 15.29 1.59
N THR A 48 18.32 15.96 2.71
CA THR A 48 19.37 16.25 3.68
C THR A 48 19.20 15.48 4.98
N GLY A 49 18.16 14.65 5.08
CA GLY A 49 17.91 13.87 6.27
C GLY A 49 18.74 12.60 6.32
N ASN A 50 18.31 11.65 7.11
CA ASN A 50 19.02 10.40 7.32
C ASN A 50 18.89 9.49 6.11
N ARG A 51 19.95 9.41 5.29
CA ARG A 51 19.99 8.62 4.08
C ARG A 51 19.75 7.12 4.36
N LEU A 52 20.25 6.65 5.49
CA LEU A 52 20.09 5.26 5.85
C LEU A 52 18.62 4.90 6.06
N MET A 53 17.87 5.78 6.72
CA MET A 53 16.43 5.57 6.91
C MET A 53 15.70 5.56 5.57
N TYR A 54 16.07 6.46 4.67
CA TYR A 54 15.51 6.49 3.33
C TYR A 54 15.76 5.18 2.60
N ASP A 55 16.99 4.68 2.67
CA ASP A 55 17.35 3.45 1.97
C ASP A 55 16.62 2.25 2.55
N TYR A 56 16.48 2.18 3.88
CA TYR A 56 15.73 1.10 4.51
C TYR A 56 14.26 1.15 4.14
N ALA A 57 13.66 2.35 4.15
CA ALA A 57 12.26 2.49 3.77
C ALA A 57 12.05 2.10 2.32
N SER A 58 12.94 2.51 1.43
CA SER A 58 12.86 2.14 0.02
C SER A 58 12.96 0.64 -0.18
N ALA A 59 13.86 -0.01 0.55
CA ALA A 59 14.01 -1.47 0.48
C ALA A 59 12.74 -2.18 0.97
N PHE A 60 12.16 -1.68 2.06
CA PHE A 60 10.91 -2.23 2.60
C PHE A 60 9.77 -2.11 1.57
N ILE A 61 9.63 -0.93 0.99
CA ILE A 61 8.58 -0.67 0.00
C ILE A 61 8.75 -1.57 -1.23
N SER A 62 10.01 -1.84 -1.61
CA SER A 62 10.27 -2.68 -2.78
C SER A 62 9.78 -4.11 -2.60
N GLU A 63 9.57 -4.56 -1.38
CA GLU A 63 9.08 -5.90 -1.10
C GLU A 63 7.56 -6.00 -1.06
N VAL A 64 6.86 -4.86 -1.10
CA VAL A 64 5.39 -4.83 -1.03
C VAL A 64 4.79 -5.32 -2.35
N ASN A 65 3.85 -6.24 -2.24
CA ASN A 65 3.10 -6.70 -3.40
C ASN A 65 1.87 -5.81 -3.60
N PHE A 66 2.07 -4.71 -4.30
CA PHE A 66 1.00 -3.73 -4.53
C PHE A 66 -0.11 -4.28 -5.42
N TYR A 67 0.19 -5.26 -6.27
CA TYR A 67 -0.85 -5.91 -7.08
C TYR A 67 -1.85 -6.63 -6.20
N GLU A 68 -1.37 -7.32 -5.17
CA GLU A 68 -2.23 -8.04 -4.24
C GLU A 68 -3.15 -7.07 -3.50
N ILE A 69 -2.61 -5.95 -3.04
CA ILE A 69 -3.41 -4.95 -2.34
C ILE A 69 -4.44 -4.33 -3.28
N ALA A 70 -4.03 -3.99 -4.51
CA ALA A 70 -4.95 -3.43 -5.50
C ALA A 70 -6.09 -4.40 -5.82
N GLU A 71 -5.79 -5.68 -5.98
CA GLU A 71 -6.83 -6.69 -6.20
C GLU A 71 -7.84 -6.71 -5.07
N ASN A 72 -7.36 -6.67 -3.83
CA ASN A 72 -8.25 -6.67 -2.67
C ASN A 72 -9.14 -5.44 -2.63
N ILE A 73 -8.58 -4.27 -2.88
CA ILE A 73 -9.35 -3.02 -2.88
C ILE A 73 -10.42 -3.07 -3.98
N ASN A 74 -10.02 -3.46 -5.17
CA ASN A 74 -10.93 -3.47 -6.32
C ASN A 74 -12.04 -4.51 -6.15
N GLU A 75 -11.73 -5.64 -5.50
CA GLU A 75 -12.73 -6.65 -5.21
C GLU A 75 -13.77 -6.13 -4.21
N GLU A 76 -13.33 -5.44 -3.17
CA GLU A 76 -14.24 -4.85 -2.20
C GLU A 76 -15.13 -3.79 -2.84
N LEU A 77 -14.57 -2.96 -3.72
CA LEU A 77 -15.35 -1.95 -4.43
C LEU A 77 -16.42 -2.59 -5.30
N LYS A 78 -16.08 -3.69 -5.95
CA LYS A 78 -17.02 -4.44 -6.77
C LYS A 78 -18.16 -5.01 -5.93
N LEU A 79 -17.83 -5.58 -4.79
CA LEU A 79 -18.84 -6.14 -3.88
C LEU A 79 -19.76 -5.06 -3.34
N GLN A 80 -19.22 -3.90 -2.98
CA GLN A 80 -20.03 -2.78 -2.52
C GLN A 80 -20.99 -2.30 -3.61
N ALA A 81 -20.53 -2.22 -4.85
CA ALA A 81 -21.40 -1.81 -5.96
C ALA A 81 -22.55 -2.77 -6.16
N GLU A 82 -22.31 -4.07 -5.96
CA GLU A 82 -23.36 -5.08 -6.06
C GLU A 82 -24.39 -4.95 -4.94
N TYR A 83 -23.95 -4.56 -3.75
CA TYR A 83 -24.86 -4.38 -2.61
C TYR A 83 -25.68 -3.11 -2.74
N ASP A 84 -25.14 -2.08 -3.34
CA ASP A 84 -25.81 -0.78 -3.43
C ASP A 84 -26.82 -0.70 -4.56
N ASN A 85 -26.93 -1.76 -5.34
CA ASN A 85 -27.95 -1.83 -6.39
C ASN A 85 -29.27 -2.42 -5.83
#